data_109489a381c5faaebc6e34ac3a13a4ed
#
_entry.id   109489a381c5faaebc6e34ac3a13a4ed
#
_cell.length_a   1.000
_cell.length_b   1.000
_cell.length_c   1.000
_cell.angle_alpha   90.00
_cell.angle_beta   90.00
_cell.angle_gamma   90.00
#
_symmetry.space_group_name_H-M   'P 1'
#
loop_
_entity.id
_entity.type
_entity.pdbx_description
1 polymer ?
#
loop_
_entity_poly.entity_id
_entity_poly.type
_entity_poly.pdbx_seq_one_letter_code
_entity_poly.pdbx_strand_id
1 'polypeptide(L)'
;MIAGAAFALALAAATPAPSATPVALLAPESVVSRYTAALAALAEPRVFAFEYTIQQTGPRTLEQTHRVFRSGNDERDETITVNGNRTHTPLVRIFRGRPYRYTVAALAPKPSAYEFVYAGPHKDGKHADYVFELVPKRKLGPIAFTRVTIDGVTFLPQAVAFTGPHAASGSVTFVKADRYWVARSASAQAKVGGGVAHEVLGFVRWRFPKSLPRSTFAVPRPLRTIAPAPLP
;
A
#
# COMPACT_ATOMS: atom_id res chain seq x y z
N MET A 1 17.90 9.68 79.23
CA MET A 1 18.50 10.50 78.17
C MET A 1 18.00 9.96 76.82
N ILE A 2 17.05 10.66 76.23
CA ILE A 2 16.42 10.26 74.99
C ILE A 2 16.89 11.28 73.95
N ALA A 3 17.69 10.79 72.95
CA ALA A 3 18.18 11.59 71.86
C ALA A 3 17.13 11.59 70.70
N GLY A 4 16.54 12.74 70.45
CA GLY A 4 15.62 12.93 69.31
C GLY A 4 16.38 13.15 67.97
N ALA A 5 16.13 12.31 66.99
CA ALA A 5 16.62 12.48 65.62
C ALA A 5 15.62 13.31 64.84
N ALA A 6 16.04 14.50 64.38
CA ALA A 6 15.27 15.35 63.47
C ALA A 6 15.46 14.88 62.02
N PHE A 7 14.36 14.44 61.38
CA PHE A 7 14.33 14.13 59.96
C PHE A 7 14.06 15.44 59.17
N ALA A 8 15.05 15.90 58.40
CA ALA A 8 14.86 16.99 57.45
C ALA A 8 14.29 16.44 56.14
N LEU A 9 13.04 16.80 55.79
CA LEU A 9 12.43 16.49 54.52
C LEU A 9 12.95 17.52 53.48
N ALA A 10 13.79 17.05 52.54
CA ALA A 10 14.19 17.85 51.37
C ALA A 10 13.08 17.79 50.32
N LEU A 11 12.36 18.88 50.13
CA LEU A 11 11.43 19.06 48.99
C LEU A 11 12.28 19.24 47.71
N ALA A 12 12.35 18.22 46.88
CA ALA A 12 12.89 18.35 45.52
C ALA A 12 11.90 19.11 44.66
N ALA A 13 12.25 20.33 44.25
CA ALA A 13 11.50 21.11 43.28
C ALA A 13 11.54 20.39 41.93
N ALA A 14 10.39 19.87 41.48
CA ALA A 14 10.24 19.30 40.13
C ALA A 14 10.42 20.42 39.08
N THR A 15 11.48 20.33 38.30
CA THR A 15 11.70 21.18 37.15
C THR A 15 10.58 20.92 36.12
N PRO A 16 9.84 21.94 35.66
CA PRO A 16 8.81 21.72 34.64
C PRO A 16 9.47 21.19 33.36
N ALA A 17 8.92 20.09 32.83
CA ALA A 17 9.36 19.53 31.55
C ALA A 17 9.16 20.59 30.45
N PRO A 18 10.10 20.71 29.49
CA PRO A 18 9.95 21.66 28.39
C PRO A 18 8.68 21.35 27.61
N SER A 19 7.77 22.32 27.57
CA SER A 19 6.55 22.26 26.74
C SER A 19 6.95 22.08 25.29
N ALA A 20 6.59 20.95 24.69
CA ALA A 20 6.81 20.72 23.27
C ALA A 20 6.12 21.85 22.48
N THR A 21 6.91 22.62 21.74
CA THR A 21 6.39 23.67 20.85
C THR A 21 5.39 23.05 19.89
N PRO A 22 4.16 23.54 19.80
CA PRO A 22 3.17 22.99 18.88
C PRO A 22 3.69 23.14 17.45
N VAL A 23 3.76 22.04 16.70
CA VAL A 23 4.09 22.06 15.27
C VAL A 23 3.00 22.89 14.58
N ALA A 24 3.39 24.02 13.97
CA ALA A 24 2.46 24.88 13.23
C ALA A 24 1.88 24.08 12.05
N LEU A 25 0.57 23.85 12.06
CA LEU A 25 -0.13 23.19 10.99
C LEU A 25 -0.29 24.14 9.79
N LEU A 26 -0.09 23.61 8.59
CA LEU A 26 -0.34 24.35 7.36
C LEU A 26 -1.85 24.46 7.11
N ALA A 27 -2.29 25.51 6.45
CA ALA A 27 -3.65 25.62 5.94
C ALA A 27 -3.95 24.46 4.96
N PRO A 28 -5.16 23.86 4.99
CA PRO A 28 -5.52 22.72 4.17
C PRO A 28 -5.27 22.92 2.67
N GLU A 29 -5.56 24.11 2.14
CA GLU A 29 -5.33 24.47 0.74
C GLU A 29 -3.85 24.44 0.37
N SER A 30 -2.98 24.88 1.28
CA SER A 30 -1.53 24.82 1.11
C SER A 30 -1.03 23.38 1.08
N VAL A 31 -1.62 22.50 1.90
CA VAL A 31 -1.31 21.06 1.90
C VAL A 31 -1.69 20.43 0.56
N VAL A 32 -2.90 20.68 0.05
CA VAL A 32 -3.37 20.15 -1.24
C VAL A 32 -2.53 20.68 -2.40
N SER A 33 -2.11 21.95 -2.35
CA SER A 33 -1.20 22.53 -3.34
C SER A 33 0.15 21.82 -3.36
N ARG A 34 0.78 21.63 -2.18
CA ARG A 34 2.05 20.90 -2.03
C ARG A 34 1.92 19.42 -2.43
N TYR A 35 0.83 18.77 -2.04
CA TYR A 35 0.50 17.40 -2.47
C TYR A 35 0.46 17.29 -4.00
N THR A 36 -0.21 18.23 -4.67
CA THR A 36 -0.30 18.27 -6.13
C THR A 36 1.09 18.41 -6.77
N ALA A 37 1.91 19.31 -6.24
CA ALA A 37 3.28 19.52 -6.72
C ALA A 37 4.16 18.29 -6.47
N ALA A 38 4.04 17.65 -5.29
CA ALA A 38 4.77 16.44 -4.96
C ALA A 38 4.40 15.26 -5.88
N LEU A 39 3.12 15.08 -6.18
CA LEU A 39 2.67 14.07 -7.16
C LEU A 39 3.20 14.34 -8.57
N ALA A 40 3.22 15.59 -9.01
CA ALA A 40 3.73 15.95 -10.32
C ALA A 40 5.25 15.71 -10.47
N ALA A 41 5.99 15.77 -9.37
CA ALA A 41 7.44 15.51 -9.32
C ALA A 41 7.80 14.01 -9.24
N LEU A 42 6.82 13.12 -9.08
CA LEU A 42 7.09 11.69 -8.94
C LEU A 42 7.56 11.07 -10.26
N ALA A 43 8.68 10.35 -10.18
CA ALA A 43 9.09 9.47 -11.25
C ALA A 43 8.33 8.13 -11.17
N GLU A 44 7.83 7.63 -12.30
CA GLU A 44 7.28 6.29 -12.41
C GLU A 44 8.29 5.30 -12.98
N PRO A 45 8.45 4.11 -12.36
CA PRO A 45 9.27 3.07 -12.91
C PRO A 45 8.60 2.44 -14.14
N ARG A 46 9.31 2.36 -15.26
CA ARG A 46 8.82 1.66 -16.47
C ARG A 46 9.05 0.15 -16.40
N VAL A 47 10.10 -0.25 -15.66
CA VAL A 47 10.51 -1.66 -15.51
C VAL A 47 10.72 -1.92 -14.04
N PHE A 48 10.07 -2.95 -13.52
CA PHE A 48 10.22 -3.35 -12.12
C PHE A 48 9.85 -4.82 -11.91
N ALA A 49 10.30 -5.36 -10.79
CA ALA A 49 9.87 -6.65 -10.26
C ALA A 49 9.69 -6.55 -8.75
N PHE A 50 8.75 -7.31 -8.20
CA PHE A 50 8.52 -7.41 -6.77
C PHE A 50 7.87 -8.75 -6.43
N GLU A 51 7.80 -9.06 -5.14
CA GLU A 51 7.01 -10.17 -4.62
C GLU A 51 5.88 -9.62 -3.76
N TYR A 52 4.74 -10.31 -3.75
CA TYR A 52 3.66 -10.01 -2.82
C TYR A 52 3.05 -11.28 -2.25
N THR A 53 2.52 -11.15 -1.04
CA THR A 53 1.72 -12.18 -0.38
C THR A 53 0.27 -11.76 -0.36
N ILE A 54 -0.63 -12.73 -0.54
CA ILE A 54 -2.07 -12.58 -0.30
C ILE A 54 -2.39 -13.46 0.90
N GLN A 55 -3.05 -12.89 1.90
CA GLN A 55 -3.68 -13.62 2.99
C GLN A 55 -5.18 -13.31 2.96
N GLN A 56 -5.99 -14.29 2.66
CA GLN A 56 -7.44 -14.19 2.62
C GLN A 56 -8.04 -15.01 3.76
N THR A 57 -8.99 -14.43 4.48
CA THR A 57 -9.79 -15.08 5.52
C THR A 57 -11.28 -14.82 5.29
N GLY A 58 -12.14 -15.60 5.97
CA GLY A 58 -13.59 -15.53 5.80
C GLY A 58 -14.13 -16.88 5.34
N PRO A 59 -15.07 -16.92 4.36
CA PRO A 59 -15.66 -18.17 3.88
C PRO A 59 -14.63 -19.19 3.32
N ARG A 60 -13.49 -18.68 2.91
CA ARG A 60 -12.32 -19.49 2.49
C ARG A 60 -11.06 -18.84 3.06
N THR A 61 -10.12 -19.69 3.46
CA THR A 61 -8.77 -19.27 3.86
C THR A 61 -7.81 -19.60 2.72
N LEU A 62 -7.02 -18.61 2.32
CA LEU A 62 -6.05 -18.76 1.24
C LEU A 62 -4.81 -17.94 1.58
N GLU A 63 -3.64 -18.53 1.42
CA GLU A 63 -2.37 -17.84 1.44
C GLU A 63 -1.63 -18.11 0.14
N GLN A 64 -1.17 -17.04 -0.51
CA GLN A 64 -0.39 -17.16 -1.74
C GLN A 64 0.79 -16.21 -1.71
N THR A 65 1.91 -16.63 -2.31
CA THR A 65 3.03 -15.75 -2.64
C THR A 65 3.17 -15.67 -4.14
N HIS A 66 3.32 -14.47 -4.62
CA HIS A 66 3.41 -14.15 -6.04
C HIS A 66 4.71 -13.41 -6.33
N ARG A 67 5.17 -13.51 -7.58
CA ARG A 67 6.23 -12.68 -8.13
C ARG A 67 5.73 -11.99 -9.38
N VAL A 68 5.93 -10.67 -9.42
CA VAL A 68 5.52 -9.84 -10.55
C VAL A 68 6.74 -9.32 -11.28
N PHE A 69 6.67 -9.33 -12.61
CA PHE A 69 7.60 -8.67 -13.51
C PHE A 69 6.82 -7.73 -14.41
N ARG A 70 7.31 -6.51 -14.57
CA ARG A 70 6.68 -5.50 -15.40
C ARG A 70 7.67 -4.79 -16.31
N SER A 71 7.26 -4.58 -17.55
CA SER A 71 7.96 -3.76 -18.53
C SER A 71 6.97 -2.98 -19.36
N GLY A 72 6.84 -1.67 -19.10
CA GLY A 72 5.83 -0.83 -19.71
C GLY A 72 4.41 -1.35 -19.43
N ASN A 73 3.72 -1.77 -20.48
CA ASN A 73 2.34 -2.27 -20.41
C ASN A 73 2.23 -3.80 -20.30
N ASP A 74 3.35 -4.51 -20.31
CA ASP A 74 3.39 -5.96 -20.14
C ASP A 74 3.66 -6.30 -18.67
N GLU A 75 2.86 -7.20 -18.12
CA GLU A 75 3.00 -7.70 -16.76
C GLU A 75 2.90 -9.22 -16.76
N ARG A 76 3.79 -9.86 -16.03
CA ARG A 76 3.76 -11.28 -15.70
C ARG A 76 3.61 -11.43 -14.21
N ASP A 77 2.61 -12.17 -13.78
CA ASP A 77 2.35 -12.56 -12.40
C ASP A 77 2.50 -14.07 -12.28
N GLU A 78 3.36 -14.51 -11.37
CA GLU A 78 3.65 -15.91 -11.10
C GLU A 78 3.24 -16.26 -9.66
N THR A 79 2.36 -17.23 -9.47
CA THR A 79 2.10 -17.79 -8.15
C THR A 79 3.22 -18.75 -7.77
N ILE A 80 3.95 -18.45 -6.70
CA ILE A 80 5.13 -19.23 -6.25
C ILE A 80 4.71 -20.26 -5.20
N THR A 81 3.87 -19.86 -4.23
CA THR A 81 3.38 -20.73 -3.17
C THR A 81 1.88 -20.61 -3.01
N VAL A 82 1.24 -21.68 -2.57
CA VAL A 82 -0.18 -21.73 -2.16
C VAL A 82 -0.26 -22.47 -0.83
N ASN A 83 -0.80 -21.83 0.20
CA ASN A 83 -0.92 -22.35 1.57
C ASN A 83 0.41 -22.95 2.09
N GLY A 84 1.50 -22.18 1.93
CA GLY A 84 2.84 -22.55 2.36
C GLY A 84 3.57 -23.55 1.44
N ASN A 85 2.87 -24.22 0.53
CA ASN A 85 3.46 -25.18 -0.38
C ASN A 85 3.95 -24.52 -1.67
N ARG A 86 5.18 -24.82 -2.06
CA ARG A 86 5.72 -24.35 -3.33
C ARG A 86 5.02 -25.04 -4.49
N THR A 87 4.61 -24.26 -5.48
CA THR A 87 4.01 -24.82 -6.71
C THR A 87 5.11 -25.46 -7.56
N HIS A 88 4.91 -26.71 -7.99
CA HIS A 88 5.87 -27.39 -8.90
C HIS A 88 5.95 -26.70 -10.25
N THR A 89 4.81 -26.23 -10.74
CA THR A 89 4.73 -25.40 -11.95
C THR A 89 4.00 -24.11 -11.56
N PRO A 90 4.70 -22.93 -11.63
CA PRO A 90 4.06 -21.67 -11.31
C PRO A 90 2.84 -21.42 -12.19
N LEU A 91 1.74 -21.01 -11.57
CA LEU A 91 0.60 -20.48 -12.31
C LEU A 91 1.00 -19.10 -12.81
N VAL A 92 1.04 -18.94 -14.13
CA VAL A 92 1.49 -17.71 -14.77
C VAL A 92 0.31 -17.00 -15.42
N ARG A 93 0.13 -15.71 -15.08
CA ARG A 93 -0.78 -14.79 -15.75
C ARG A 93 0.01 -13.74 -16.49
N ILE A 94 -0.36 -13.44 -17.71
CA ILE A 94 0.27 -12.40 -18.52
C ILE A 94 -0.80 -11.38 -18.87
N PHE A 95 -0.56 -10.14 -18.46
CA PHE A 95 -1.43 -9.00 -18.76
C PHE A 95 -0.75 -8.14 -19.82
N ARG A 96 -1.52 -7.67 -20.78
CA ARG A 96 -1.06 -6.77 -21.83
C ARG A 96 -1.99 -5.57 -21.93
N GLY A 97 -1.42 -4.37 -22.01
CA GLY A 97 -2.16 -3.14 -22.23
C GLY A 97 -2.66 -2.42 -20.97
N ARG A 98 -3.27 -3.08 -20.01
CA ARG A 98 -3.80 -2.46 -18.76
C ARG A 98 -3.41 -3.27 -17.52
N PRO A 99 -2.13 -3.23 -17.15
CA PRO A 99 -1.67 -3.94 -15.96
C PRO A 99 -2.16 -3.26 -14.68
N TYR A 100 -2.07 -3.98 -13.55
CA TYR A 100 -2.40 -3.45 -12.24
C TYR A 100 -1.54 -2.23 -11.87
N ARG A 101 -2.01 -1.45 -10.90
CA ARG A 101 -1.35 -0.24 -10.43
C ARG A 101 -0.73 -0.50 -9.07
N TYR A 102 0.52 -0.10 -8.89
CA TYR A 102 1.29 -0.39 -7.67
C TYR A 102 2.09 0.82 -7.17
N THR A 103 2.02 1.95 -7.84
CA THR A 103 2.81 3.15 -7.52
C THR A 103 1.92 4.26 -6.99
N VAL A 104 2.51 5.17 -6.19
CA VAL A 104 1.79 6.35 -5.72
C VAL A 104 1.28 7.18 -6.89
N ALA A 105 2.08 7.41 -7.93
CA ALA A 105 1.67 8.21 -9.08
C ALA A 105 0.42 7.67 -9.77
N ALA A 106 0.22 6.34 -9.75
CA ALA A 106 -0.92 5.66 -10.36
C ALA A 106 -2.13 5.50 -9.43
N LEU A 107 -1.92 5.42 -8.10
CA LEU A 107 -2.96 5.15 -7.10
C LEU A 107 -3.39 6.39 -6.31
N ALA A 108 -2.60 7.47 -6.30
CA ALA A 108 -2.92 8.66 -5.53
C ALA A 108 -4.18 9.36 -6.06
N PRO A 109 -5.14 9.73 -5.18
CA PRO A 109 -6.29 10.52 -5.56
C PRO A 109 -5.85 11.91 -6.07
N LYS A 110 -6.41 12.33 -7.21
CA LYS A 110 -6.03 13.60 -7.84
C LYS A 110 -7.05 14.69 -7.49
N PRO A 111 -6.62 15.92 -7.12
CA PRO A 111 -7.54 17.04 -6.85
C PRO A 111 -8.43 17.42 -8.04
N SER A 112 -8.06 17.06 -9.27
CA SER A 112 -8.92 17.20 -10.45
C SER A 112 -10.13 16.26 -10.47
N ALA A 113 -10.05 15.12 -9.74
CA ALA A 113 -11.11 14.11 -9.69
C ALA A 113 -11.88 14.10 -8.37
N TYR A 114 -11.29 14.65 -7.30
CA TYR A 114 -11.87 14.67 -5.95
C TYR A 114 -11.81 16.06 -5.35
N GLU A 115 -12.81 16.38 -4.53
CA GLU A 115 -12.75 17.43 -3.54
C GLU A 115 -12.07 16.86 -2.29
N PHE A 116 -11.15 17.64 -1.69
CA PHE A 116 -10.41 17.27 -0.49
C PHE A 116 -10.99 18.04 0.69
N VAL A 117 -11.76 17.36 1.53
CA VAL A 117 -12.38 17.93 2.73
C VAL A 117 -11.47 17.63 3.92
N TYR A 118 -10.92 18.65 4.53
CA TYR A 118 -9.98 18.48 5.65
C TYR A 118 -10.69 17.87 6.87
N ALA A 119 -10.19 16.73 7.34
CA ALA A 119 -10.72 15.99 8.48
C ALA A 119 -9.88 16.17 9.77
N GLY A 120 -8.72 16.81 9.68
CA GLY A 120 -7.87 17.07 10.83
C GLY A 120 -6.44 16.53 10.68
N PRO A 121 -5.57 16.82 11.65
CA PRO A 121 -4.24 16.24 11.69
C PRO A 121 -4.30 14.83 12.29
N HIS A 122 -3.49 13.94 11.76
CA HIS A 122 -3.16 12.66 12.39
C HIS A 122 -1.72 12.75 12.91
N LYS A 123 -1.52 12.49 14.21
CA LYS A 123 -0.19 12.48 14.80
C LYS A 123 0.26 11.04 14.92
N ASP A 124 1.22 10.65 14.07
CA ASP A 124 1.93 9.40 14.21
C ASP A 124 3.44 9.71 14.27
N GLY A 125 3.94 9.82 15.50
CA GLY A 125 5.34 10.14 15.77
C GLY A 125 5.66 11.65 15.82
N LYS A 126 6.78 12.06 15.18
CA LYS A 126 7.36 13.43 15.31
C LYS A 126 6.70 14.49 14.41
N HIS A 127 5.96 14.07 13.39
CA HIS A 127 5.34 14.94 12.40
C HIS A 127 3.83 14.80 12.43
N ALA A 128 3.12 15.86 12.06
CA ALA A 128 1.68 15.82 11.87
C ALA A 128 1.39 15.49 10.41
N ASP A 129 0.64 14.43 10.18
CA ASP A 129 0.08 14.11 8.88
C ASP A 129 -1.27 14.79 8.71
N TYR A 130 -1.71 14.98 7.47
CA TYR A 130 -2.97 15.63 7.15
C TYR A 130 -3.95 14.62 6.60
N VAL A 131 -5.12 14.53 7.22
CA VAL A 131 -6.19 13.63 6.78
C VAL A 131 -7.24 14.41 6.01
N PHE A 132 -7.60 13.92 4.83
CA PHE A 132 -8.68 14.45 4.02
C PHE A 132 -9.68 13.35 3.69
N GLU A 133 -10.95 13.65 3.85
CA GLU A 133 -12.06 12.90 3.23
C GLU A 133 -12.15 13.32 1.77
N LEU A 134 -12.48 12.37 0.90
CA LEU A 134 -12.50 12.56 -0.54
C LEU A 134 -13.91 12.43 -1.09
N VAL A 135 -14.41 13.50 -1.73
CA VAL A 135 -15.69 13.51 -2.41
C VAL A 135 -15.45 13.51 -3.92
N PRO A 136 -15.91 12.50 -4.67
CA PRO A 136 -15.77 12.47 -6.11
C PRO A 136 -16.47 13.65 -6.79
N LYS A 137 -15.77 14.42 -7.63
CA LYS A 137 -16.34 15.53 -8.41
C LYS A 137 -17.22 15.08 -9.58
N ARG A 138 -17.10 13.81 -9.98
CA ARG A 138 -17.87 13.17 -11.05
C ARG A 138 -17.99 11.68 -10.77
N LYS A 139 -18.88 11.01 -11.48
CA LYS A 139 -18.97 9.55 -11.42
C LYS A 139 -17.63 8.95 -11.87
N LEU A 140 -16.98 8.27 -10.98
CA LEU A 140 -15.75 7.51 -11.22
C LEU A 140 -16.10 6.05 -11.55
N GLY A 141 -15.11 5.23 -11.83
CA GLY A 141 -15.28 3.79 -12.02
C GLY A 141 -15.85 3.07 -10.78
N PRO A 142 -15.81 1.75 -10.75
CA PRO A 142 -16.37 0.95 -9.67
C PRO A 142 -15.66 1.13 -8.32
N ILE A 143 -14.44 1.63 -8.31
CA ILE A 143 -13.66 1.93 -7.11
C ILE A 143 -13.57 3.44 -6.94
N ALA A 144 -13.92 3.93 -5.75
CA ALA A 144 -13.80 5.33 -5.37
C ALA A 144 -12.91 5.46 -4.13
N PHE A 145 -11.99 6.41 -4.12
CA PHE A 145 -11.23 6.76 -2.93
C PHE A 145 -12.11 7.59 -2.00
N THR A 146 -12.01 7.30 -0.69
CA THR A 146 -12.83 7.94 0.35
C THR A 146 -12.01 8.77 1.33
N ARG A 147 -10.73 8.45 1.49
CA ARG A 147 -9.83 9.15 2.42
C ARG A 147 -8.40 9.08 1.93
N VAL A 148 -7.63 10.13 2.21
CA VAL A 148 -6.17 10.13 2.03
C VAL A 148 -5.50 10.70 3.28
N THR A 149 -4.43 10.04 3.72
CA THR A 149 -3.51 10.56 4.74
C THR A 149 -2.25 11.02 4.02
N ILE A 150 -1.96 12.30 4.13
CA ILE A 150 -0.82 12.96 3.47
C ILE A 150 0.27 13.18 4.51
N ASP A 151 1.46 12.69 4.22
CA ASP A 151 2.65 12.87 5.06
C ASP A 151 3.03 14.36 5.15
N GLY A 152 3.22 14.86 6.36
CA GLY A 152 3.46 16.27 6.61
C GLY A 152 4.83 16.78 6.18
N VAL A 153 5.75 15.90 5.79
CA VAL A 153 7.10 16.23 5.34
C VAL A 153 7.23 16.17 3.83
N THR A 154 6.84 15.04 3.25
CA THR A 154 6.97 14.77 1.81
C THR A 154 5.79 15.25 1.00
N PHE A 155 4.65 15.52 1.63
CA PHE A 155 3.35 15.81 1.01
C PHE A 155 2.89 14.73 0.04
N LEU A 156 3.34 13.48 0.21
CA LEU A 156 2.88 12.32 -0.54
C LEU A 156 1.89 11.51 0.31
N PRO A 157 1.02 10.70 -0.31
CA PRO A 157 0.09 9.88 0.43
C PRO A 157 0.84 8.77 1.18
N GLN A 158 0.62 8.66 2.48
CA GLN A 158 1.03 7.50 3.29
C GLN A 158 0.02 6.37 3.14
N ALA A 159 -1.28 6.72 3.13
CA ALA A 159 -2.37 5.78 2.99
C ALA A 159 -3.52 6.38 2.18
N VAL A 160 -4.22 5.52 1.46
CA VAL A 160 -5.44 5.86 0.72
C VAL A 160 -6.49 4.80 1.03
N ALA A 161 -7.67 5.22 1.52
CA ALA A 161 -8.81 4.33 1.69
C ALA A 161 -9.73 4.39 0.46
N PHE A 162 -10.42 3.30 0.20
CA PHE A 162 -11.33 3.17 -0.94
C PHE A 162 -12.57 2.36 -0.60
N THR A 163 -13.60 2.52 -1.43
CA THR A 163 -14.78 1.66 -1.49
C THR A 163 -14.98 1.13 -2.89
N GLY A 164 -15.70 0.02 -3.02
CA GLY A 164 -15.94 -0.66 -4.30
C GLY A 164 -17.24 -1.45 -4.33
N PRO A 165 -17.46 -2.27 -5.37
CA PRO A 165 -18.63 -3.14 -5.48
C PRO A 165 -18.72 -4.14 -4.35
N HIS A 166 -19.90 -4.72 -4.14
CA HIS A 166 -20.17 -5.73 -3.10
C HIS A 166 -19.83 -5.26 -1.69
N ALA A 167 -20.09 -3.98 -1.40
CA ALA A 167 -19.71 -3.33 -0.15
C ALA A 167 -18.21 -3.48 0.17
N ALA A 168 -17.38 -3.58 -0.86
CA ALA A 168 -15.94 -3.62 -0.68
C ALA A 168 -15.44 -2.31 -0.08
N SER A 169 -14.54 -2.42 0.88
CA SER A 169 -13.77 -1.30 1.41
C SER A 169 -12.37 -1.75 1.75
N GLY A 170 -11.44 -0.83 1.74
CA GLY A 170 -10.06 -1.17 2.04
C GLY A 170 -9.14 0.04 2.05
N SER A 171 -7.84 -0.23 2.18
CA SER A 171 -6.81 0.79 2.15
C SER A 171 -5.53 0.26 1.51
N VAL A 172 -4.75 1.19 0.98
CA VAL A 172 -3.39 0.94 0.47
C VAL A 172 -2.45 1.86 1.21
N THR A 173 -1.33 1.33 1.70
CA THR A 173 -0.23 2.11 2.27
C THR A 173 0.96 2.12 1.33
N PHE A 174 1.81 3.13 1.47
CA PHE A 174 2.93 3.33 0.55
C PHE A 174 4.26 3.41 1.28
N VAL A 175 5.33 3.16 0.56
CA VAL A 175 6.71 3.23 1.04
C VAL A 175 7.63 3.70 -0.09
N LYS A 176 8.71 4.36 0.28
CA LYS A 176 9.79 4.66 -0.65
C LYS A 176 10.67 3.42 -0.81
N ALA A 177 10.78 2.90 -2.03
CA ALA A 177 11.69 1.84 -2.41
C ALA A 177 12.65 2.39 -3.48
N ASP A 178 13.93 2.50 -3.14
CA ASP A 178 14.93 3.22 -3.93
C ASP A 178 14.47 4.69 -4.15
N ARG A 179 14.33 5.13 -5.39
CA ARG A 179 13.83 6.47 -5.75
C ARG A 179 12.32 6.53 -6.03
N TYR A 180 11.62 5.43 -5.96
CA TYR A 180 10.21 5.32 -6.31
C TYR A 180 9.33 5.16 -5.08
N TRP A 181 8.12 5.67 -5.16
CA TRP A 181 7.07 5.47 -4.17
C TRP A 181 6.10 4.40 -4.66
N VAL A 182 5.98 3.31 -3.89
CA VAL A 182 5.27 2.09 -4.28
C VAL A 182 4.37 1.61 -3.16
N ALA A 183 3.44 0.72 -3.48
CA ALA A 183 2.60 0.07 -2.48
C ALA A 183 3.47 -0.75 -1.51
N ARG A 184 3.18 -0.62 -0.21
CA ARG A 184 3.74 -1.41 0.89
C ARG A 184 2.80 -2.53 1.27
N SER A 185 1.52 -2.19 1.48
CA SER A 185 0.47 -3.15 1.80
C SER A 185 -0.86 -2.66 1.28
N ALA A 186 -1.78 -3.58 1.09
CA ALA A 186 -3.18 -3.28 0.88
C ALA A 186 -4.01 -4.20 1.76
N SER A 187 -5.15 -3.69 2.24
CA SER A 187 -6.17 -4.48 2.92
C SER A 187 -7.51 -4.20 2.29
N ALA A 188 -8.33 -5.22 2.19
CA ALA A 188 -9.69 -5.09 1.67
C ALA A 188 -10.62 -6.05 2.39
N GLN A 189 -11.89 -5.67 2.45
CA GLN A 189 -12.98 -6.57 2.82
C GLN A 189 -14.10 -6.41 1.81
N ALA A 190 -14.84 -7.50 1.56
CA ALA A 190 -15.99 -7.48 0.67
C ALA A 190 -17.02 -8.53 1.08
N LYS A 191 -18.29 -8.26 0.80
CA LYS A 191 -19.35 -9.27 0.93
C LYS A 191 -19.25 -10.25 -0.24
N VAL A 192 -19.10 -11.54 0.08
CA VAL A 192 -19.10 -12.63 -0.89
C VAL A 192 -20.13 -13.66 -0.48
N GLY A 193 -20.51 -14.58 -1.38
CA GLY A 193 -21.45 -15.65 -1.04
C GLY A 193 -20.97 -16.42 0.19
N GLY A 194 -21.74 -16.37 1.29
CA GLY A 194 -21.43 -17.05 2.55
C GLY A 194 -20.76 -16.22 3.62
N GLY A 195 -20.53 -14.89 3.44
CA GLY A 195 -20.01 -14.03 4.50
C GLY A 195 -19.19 -12.83 4.04
N VAL A 196 -18.29 -12.38 4.90
CA VAL A 196 -17.33 -11.31 4.58
C VAL A 196 -15.95 -11.95 4.38
N ALA A 197 -15.36 -11.70 3.23
CA ALA A 197 -13.96 -12.02 2.98
C ALA A 197 -13.09 -10.82 3.36
N HIS A 198 -11.97 -11.11 4.02
CA HIS A 198 -10.91 -10.14 4.30
C HIS A 198 -9.66 -10.56 3.55
N GLU A 199 -9.01 -9.62 2.91
CA GLU A 199 -7.78 -9.83 2.16
C GLU A 199 -6.72 -8.84 2.59
N VAL A 200 -5.51 -9.32 2.83
CA VAL A 200 -4.34 -8.51 3.13
C VAL A 200 -3.24 -8.87 2.14
N LEU A 201 -2.68 -7.84 1.50
CA LEU A 201 -1.55 -7.95 0.60
C LEU A 201 -0.34 -7.24 1.22
N GLY A 202 0.80 -7.92 1.17
CA GLY A 202 2.10 -7.34 1.53
C GLY A 202 3.03 -7.32 0.33
N PHE A 203 3.55 -6.15 -0.05
CA PHE A 203 4.43 -5.99 -1.20
C PHE A 203 5.86 -5.83 -0.73
N VAL A 204 6.76 -6.68 -1.21
CA VAL A 204 8.15 -6.77 -0.76
C VAL A 204 9.13 -6.98 -1.92
N ARG A 205 10.43 -6.86 -1.65
CA ARG A 205 11.51 -7.17 -2.59
C ARG A 205 11.44 -6.40 -3.90
N TRP A 206 11.03 -5.14 -3.85
CA TRP A 206 11.03 -4.27 -5.00
C TRP A 206 12.41 -4.16 -5.64
N ARG A 207 12.46 -4.28 -6.97
CA ARG A 207 13.66 -4.14 -7.80
C ARG A 207 13.31 -3.34 -9.04
N PHE A 208 14.22 -2.48 -9.48
CA PHE A 208 14.03 -1.58 -10.62
C PHE A 208 15.15 -1.77 -11.65
N PRO A 209 15.19 -2.92 -12.36
CA PRO A 209 16.19 -3.16 -13.37
C PRO A 209 16.02 -2.21 -14.57
N LYS A 210 17.09 -1.99 -15.33
CA LYS A 210 17.03 -1.17 -16.55
C LYS A 210 16.16 -1.81 -17.63
N SER A 211 16.15 -3.13 -17.71
CA SER A 211 15.36 -3.92 -18.67
C SER A 211 15.07 -5.31 -18.12
N LEU A 212 14.08 -5.98 -18.71
CA LEU A 212 13.80 -7.40 -18.52
C LEU A 212 13.91 -8.11 -19.86
N PRO A 213 14.41 -9.36 -19.90
CA PRO A 213 14.44 -10.17 -21.12
C PRO A 213 13.03 -10.34 -21.70
N ARG A 214 12.89 -10.31 -23.02
CA ARG A 214 11.58 -10.54 -23.70
C ARG A 214 10.98 -11.90 -23.34
N SER A 215 11.82 -12.91 -23.10
CA SER A 215 11.40 -14.25 -22.65
C SER A 215 10.67 -14.25 -21.32
N THR A 216 10.87 -13.21 -20.47
CA THR A 216 10.13 -13.04 -19.24
C THR A 216 8.61 -13.00 -19.47
N PHE A 217 8.16 -12.45 -20.59
CA PHE A 217 6.75 -12.30 -20.94
C PHE A 217 6.25 -13.34 -21.94
N ALA A 218 7.05 -14.40 -22.18
CA ALA A 218 6.60 -15.52 -23.01
C ALA A 218 5.57 -16.37 -22.25
N VAL A 219 4.53 -16.80 -22.95
CA VAL A 219 3.55 -17.74 -22.41
C VAL A 219 4.28 -19.09 -22.21
N PRO A 220 4.21 -19.68 -21.01
CA PRO A 220 4.76 -21.02 -20.81
C PRO A 220 4.11 -21.98 -21.82
N ARG A 221 4.92 -22.75 -22.54
CA ARG A 221 4.38 -23.81 -23.36
C ARG A 221 3.71 -24.84 -22.44
N PRO A 222 2.46 -25.28 -22.73
CA PRO A 222 1.89 -26.38 -21.98
C PRO A 222 2.87 -27.57 -22.05
N LEU A 223 3.12 -28.20 -20.90
CA LEU A 223 3.87 -29.45 -20.89
C LEU A 223 3.17 -30.37 -21.89
N ARG A 224 3.90 -30.84 -22.92
CA ARG A 224 3.39 -31.88 -23.81
C ARG A 224 3.02 -33.07 -22.92
N THR A 225 1.74 -33.37 -22.86
CA THR A 225 1.28 -34.65 -22.30
C THR A 225 1.97 -35.71 -23.15
N ILE A 226 2.96 -36.38 -22.59
CA ILE A 226 3.57 -37.53 -23.22
C ILE A 226 2.43 -38.57 -23.24
N ALA A 227 1.88 -38.80 -24.40
CA ALA A 227 0.91 -39.88 -24.57
C ALA A 227 1.53 -41.17 -23.97
N PRO A 228 0.80 -41.92 -23.10
CA PRO A 228 1.32 -43.14 -22.59
C PRO A 228 1.73 -44.03 -23.78
N ALA A 229 2.95 -44.57 -23.73
CA ALA A 229 3.39 -45.55 -24.74
C ALA A 229 2.36 -46.66 -24.84
N PRO A 230 1.97 -47.08 -26.05
CA PRO A 230 1.08 -48.24 -26.19
C PRO A 230 1.72 -49.44 -25.48
N LEU A 231 0.97 -50.07 -24.60
CA LEU A 231 1.38 -51.32 -23.96
C LEU A 231 1.60 -52.38 -25.04
N PRO A 232 2.64 -53.23 -24.88
CA PRO A 232 2.95 -54.28 -25.83
C PRO A 232 1.85 -55.33 -25.96
#